data_f5f54a22db01ec311bba49a65518ba0a
#
_entry.id   f5f54a22db01ec311bba49a65518ba0a
#
_cell.length_a   1.000
_cell.length_b   1.000
_cell.length_c   1.000
_cell.angle_alpha   90.00
_cell.angle_beta   90.00
_cell.angle_gamma   90.00
#
_symmetry.space_group_name_H-M   'P 1'
#
loop_
_entity.id
_entity.type
_entity.pdbx_description
1 polymer ?
#
loop_
_entity_poly.entity_id
_entity_poly.type
_entity_poly.pdbx_seq_one_letter_code
_entity_poly.pdbx_strand_id
1 'polypeptide(L)'
;MKILVCITGASYAKIGLELLKLIPESHEIYAIISKNAKRVLSAENGISADALDKITQNLSLNKGVNFIEDSDISANVASGSFGIDSTIIAPCSINSLAKISAGISDSLILRAAAVALKEHKRLILGVREMPFSAISLRQMHELSLLGAVVAPPILGGYSGENLDQIERLIIGKWLDLCGIKHEIYSRWQGKNLDEIYTDRIGEFSMQKQDKQSNNFNTQNLENNEIKLKKCSTNLSKKAQEKATKNSTIASKITKK
;
A
#
# COMPACT_ATOMS: atom_id res chain seq x y z
N MET A 1 0.67 -25.00 -13.28
CA MET A 1 -0.48 -24.12 -13.58
C MET A 1 -0.01 -23.01 -14.51
N LYS A 2 -0.91 -22.54 -15.40
CA LYS A 2 -0.69 -21.33 -16.18
C LYS A 2 -1.27 -20.14 -15.44
N ILE A 3 -0.43 -19.17 -15.12
CA ILE A 3 -0.80 -17.98 -14.32
C ILE A 3 -0.59 -16.74 -15.16
N LEU A 4 -1.60 -15.89 -15.26
CA LEU A 4 -1.50 -14.60 -15.91
C LEU A 4 -1.53 -13.47 -14.87
N VAL A 5 -0.50 -12.64 -14.85
CA VAL A 5 -0.42 -11.42 -14.03
C VAL A 5 -0.59 -10.20 -14.91
N CYS A 6 -1.58 -9.37 -14.59
CA CYS A 6 -1.85 -8.12 -15.27
C CYS A 6 -1.60 -6.93 -14.34
N ILE A 7 -0.80 -5.97 -14.78
CA ILE A 7 -0.48 -4.76 -14.01
C ILE A 7 -1.14 -3.56 -14.66
N THR A 8 -2.09 -2.92 -13.96
CA THR A 8 -2.81 -1.77 -14.49
C THR A 8 -2.40 -0.46 -13.82
N GLY A 9 -2.83 0.68 -14.37
CA GLY A 9 -2.40 2.01 -13.95
C GLY A 9 -3.09 2.50 -12.68
N ALA A 10 -2.88 1.81 -11.59
CA ALA A 10 -3.22 2.27 -10.25
C ALA A 10 -1.94 2.56 -9.47
N SER A 11 -2.01 3.43 -8.47
CA SER A 11 -0.88 3.70 -7.57
C SER A 11 -0.38 2.39 -6.96
N TYR A 12 0.92 2.34 -6.68
CA TYR A 12 1.61 1.15 -6.21
C TYR A 12 1.72 0.03 -7.26
N ALA A 13 1.85 0.39 -8.54
CA ALA A 13 2.02 -0.58 -9.64
C ALA A 13 3.25 -1.50 -9.46
N LYS A 14 4.25 -1.08 -8.67
CA LYS A 14 5.42 -1.88 -8.32
C LYS A 14 5.06 -3.22 -7.67
N ILE A 15 3.96 -3.31 -6.90
CA ILE A 15 3.57 -4.57 -6.25
C ILE A 15 3.30 -5.70 -7.26
N GLY A 16 2.87 -5.35 -8.48
CA GLY A 16 2.70 -6.34 -9.56
C GLY A 16 4.04 -6.92 -10.05
N LEU A 17 5.11 -6.12 -10.06
CA LEU A 17 6.46 -6.61 -10.37
C LEU A 17 7.01 -7.50 -9.24
N GLU A 18 6.75 -7.14 -7.98
CA GLU A 18 7.14 -7.96 -6.82
C GLU A 18 6.36 -9.28 -6.81
N LEU A 19 5.07 -9.27 -7.16
CA LEU A 19 4.28 -10.49 -7.34
C LEU A 19 4.94 -11.44 -8.35
N LEU A 20 5.36 -10.95 -9.54
CA LEU A 20 6.04 -11.78 -10.55
C LEU A 20 7.32 -12.43 -10.04
N LYS A 21 8.08 -11.74 -9.17
CA LYS A 21 9.30 -12.29 -8.54
C LYS A 21 9.01 -13.41 -7.56
N LEU A 22 7.86 -13.36 -6.88
CA LEU A 22 7.50 -14.26 -5.78
C LEU A 22 6.69 -15.49 -6.21
N ILE A 23 6.15 -15.54 -7.44
CA ILE A 23 5.51 -16.73 -7.97
C ILE A 23 6.57 -17.84 -8.12
N PRO A 24 6.34 -19.07 -7.61
CA PRO A 24 7.28 -20.18 -7.78
C PRO A 24 7.50 -20.55 -9.25
N GLU A 25 8.73 -20.89 -9.60
CA GLU A 25 9.16 -21.24 -10.97
C GLU A 25 8.54 -22.53 -11.53
N SER A 26 7.90 -23.32 -10.66
CA SER A 26 7.14 -24.51 -11.07
C SER A 26 5.86 -24.19 -11.88
N HIS A 27 5.54 -22.91 -12.07
CA HIS A 27 4.38 -22.45 -12.80
C HIS A 27 4.78 -21.78 -14.11
N GLU A 28 3.91 -21.87 -15.10
CA GLU A 28 4.04 -21.16 -16.37
C GLU A 28 3.46 -19.75 -16.19
N ILE A 29 4.31 -18.73 -16.29
CA ILE A 29 3.94 -17.36 -15.92
C ILE A 29 3.84 -16.49 -17.17
N TYR A 30 2.71 -15.81 -17.31
CA TYR A 30 2.44 -14.79 -18.32
C TYR A 30 2.27 -13.43 -17.63
N ALA A 31 2.71 -12.36 -18.27
CA ALA A 31 2.60 -11.02 -17.72
C ALA A 31 2.21 -9.98 -18.76
N ILE A 32 1.31 -9.07 -18.39
CA ILE A 32 0.89 -7.94 -19.20
C ILE A 32 1.00 -6.66 -18.36
N ILE A 33 1.72 -5.66 -18.87
CA ILE A 33 1.87 -4.35 -18.21
C ILE A 33 1.18 -3.30 -19.08
N SER A 34 0.09 -2.71 -18.59
CA SER A 34 -0.63 -1.69 -19.35
C SER A 34 0.22 -0.41 -19.54
N LYS A 35 -0.05 0.35 -20.58
CA LYS A 35 0.58 1.66 -20.85
C LYS A 35 0.50 2.60 -19.62
N ASN A 36 -0.64 2.61 -18.91
CA ASN A 36 -0.81 3.44 -17.74
C ASN A 36 -0.03 2.91 -16.53
N ALA A 37 0.15 1.58 -16.40
CA ALA A 37 1.03 1.03 -15.36
C ALA A 37 2.50 1.43 -15.59
N LYS A 38 2.98 1.40 -16.83
CA LYS A 38 4.33 1.90 -17.20
C LYS A 38 4.51 3.37 -16.77
N ARG A 39 3.48 4.22 -16.95
CA ARG A 39 3.49 5.62 -16.49
C ARG A 39 3.53 5.76 -14.98
N VAL A 40 2.73 4.97 -14.25
CA VAL A 40 2.71 4.99 -12.78
C VAL A 40 4.05 4.53 -12.22
N LEU A 41 4.63 3.45 -12.74
CA LEU A 41 5.97 2.96 -12.35
C LEU A 41 7.05 4.04 -12.54
N SER A 42 6.97 4.80 -13.62
CA SER A 42 7.89 5.92 -13.86
C SER A 42 7.64 7.06 -12.86
N ALA A 43 6.39 7.45 -12.65
CA ALA A 43 6.06 8.62 -11.82
C ALA A 43 6.29 8.38 -10.32
N GLU A 44 5.92 7.20 -9.80
CA GLU A 44 5.99 6.90 -8.37
C GLU A 44 7.34 6.28 -7.95
N ASN A 45 7.99 5.53 -8.84
CA ASN A 45 9.19 4.74 -8.48
C ASN A 45 10.43 5.16 -9.28
N GLY A 46 10.33 6.15 -10.17
CA GLY A 46 11.44 6.58 -11.02
C GLY A 46 11.91 5.51 -12.01
N ILE A 47 11.09 4.47 -12.29
CA ILE A 47 11.43 3.39 -13.21
C ILE A 47 11.25 3.91 -14.64
N SER A 48 12.35 4.26 -15.31
CA SER A 48 12.32 4.65 -16.71
C SER A 48 11.92 3.48 -17.63
N ALA A 49 11.60 3.75 -18.89
CA ALA A 49 11.30 2.70 -19.86
C ALA A 49 12.44 1.68 -19.97
N ASP A 50 13.68 2.16 -20.12
CA ASP A 50 14.88 1.30 -20.20
C ASP A 50 15.10 0.47 -18.93
N ALA A 51 14.79 1.05 -17.74
CA ALA A 51 14.87 0.30 -16.48
C ALA A 51 13.81 -0.77 -16.41
N LEU A 52 12.58 -0.49 -16.87
CA LEU A 52 11.51 -1.46 -16.94
C LEU A 52 11.84 -2.59 -17.92
N ASP A 53 12.40 -2.29 -19.08
CA ASP A 53 12.81 -3.29 -20.07
C ASP A 53 13.89 -4.22 -19.49
N LYS A 54 14.85 -3.70 -18.72
CA LYS A 54 15.82 -4.53 -18.01
C LYS A 54 15.19 -5.42 -16.96
N ILE A 55 14.21 -4.91 -16.19
CA ILE A 55 13.47 -5.68 -15.18
C ILE A 55 12.69 -6.81 -15.85
N THR A 56 11.96 -6.53 -16.93
CA THR A 56 11.15 -7.53 -17.64
C THR A 56 12.04 -8.57 -18.32
N GLN A 57 13.15 -8.15 -18.92
CA GLN A 57 14.14 -9.06 -19.49
C GLN A 57 14.76 -9.99 -18.42
N ASN A 58 15.11 -9.44 -17.25
CA ASN A 58 15.63 -10.23 -16.14
C ASN A 58 14.60 -11.26 -15.65
N LEU A 59 13.33 -10.86 -15.51
CA LEU A 59 12.26 -11.79 -15.13
C LEU A 59 12.01 -12.85 -16.19
N SER A 60 12.11 -12.53 -17.48
CA SER A 60 12.01 -13.52 -18.56
C SER A 60 13.15 -14.54 -18.52
N LEU A 61 14.38 -14.07 -18.33
CA LEU A 61 15.57 -14.96 -18.34
C LEU A 61 15.67 -15.84 -17.09
N ASN A 62 15.42 -15.27 -15.90
CA ASN A 62 15.68 -15.93 -14.63
C ASN A 62 14.44 -16.61 -14.02
N LYS A 63 13.23 -16.19 -14.43
CA LYS A 63 11.95 -16.72 -13.90
C LYS A 63 11.04 -17.31 -14.97
N GLY A 64 11.43 -17.24 -16.24
CA GLY A 64 10.62 -17.75 -17.35
C GLY A 64 9.31 -17.00 -17.56
N VAL A 65 9.23 -15.71 -17.17
CA VAL A 65 8.02 -14.92 -17.35
C VAL A 65 7.86 -14.55 -18.83
N ASN A 66 6.71 -14.89 -19.40
CA ASN A 66 6.35 -14.56 -20.77
C ASN A 66 5.60 -13.22 -20.78
N PHE A 67 6.29 -12.13 -21.13
CA PHE A 67 5.68 -10.82 -21.27
C PHE A 67 4.97 -10.65 -22.60
N ILE A 68 3.75 -10.09 -22.56
CA ILE A 68 2.89 -9.87 -23.73
C ILE A 68 2.44 -8.40 -23.70
N GLU A 69 2.40 -7.75 -24.86
CA GLU A 69 1.93 -6.37 -24.95
C GLU A 69 0.39 -6.30 -24.81
N ASP A 70 -0.11 -5.32 -24.03
CA ASP A 70 -1.56 -5.12 -23.79
C ASP A 70 -2.35 -4.79 -25.06
N SER A 71 -1.68 -4.36 -26.12
CA SER A 71 -2.26 -4.09 -27.44
C SER A 71 -2.42 -5.33 -28.33
N ASP A 72 -1.75 -6.44 -28.00
CA ASP A 72 -1.80 -7.67 -28.79
C ASP A 72 -3.02 -8.52 -28.41
N ILE A 73 -4.19 -8.14 -28.89
CA ILE A 73 -5.44 -8.89 -28.65
C ILE A 73 -5.48 -10.26 -29.36
N SER A 74 -4.51 -10.57 -30.22
CA SER A 74 -4.37 -11.85 -30.91
C SER A 74 -3.56 -12.88 -30.12
N ALA A 75 -2.91 -12.47 -29.01
CA ALA A 75 -2.10 -13.33 -28.19
C ALA A 75 -2.90 -14.51 -27.61
N ASN A 76 -2.20 -15.59 -27.32
CA ASN A 76 -2.78 -16.87 -26.85
C ASN A 76 -3.64 -16.71 -25.58
N VAL A 77 -3.29 -15.83 -24.66
CA VAL A 77 -4.03 -15.56 -23.42
C VAL A 77 -5.41 -14.91 -23.66
N ALA A 78 -5.68 -14.43 -24.88
CA ALA A 78 -7.00 -13.91 -25.28
C ALA A 78 -8.02 -15.03 -25.52
N SER A 79 -7.58 -16.30 -25.55
CA SER A 79 -8.44 -17.46 -25.84
C SER A 79 -8.64 -18.35 -24.61
N GLY A 80 -9.90 -18.75 -24.35
CA GLY A 80 -10.23 -19.70 -23.29
C GLY A 80 -9.58 -21.08 -23.50
N SER A 81 -9.41 -21.51 -24.76
CA SER A 81 -8.79 -22.79 -25.09
C SER A 81 -7.29 -22.86 -24.79
N PHE A 82 -6.63 -21.72 -24.59
CA PHE A 82 -5.23 -21.68 -24.15
C PHE A 82 -5.07 -22.18 -22.71
N GLY A 83 -6.10 -22.03 -21.89
CA GLY A 83 -6.20 -22.66 -20.58
C GLY A 83 -5.39 -21.96 -19.47
N ILE A 84 -5.51 -20.62 -19.35
CA ILE A 84 -5.05 -19.92 -18.14
C ILE A 84 -5.86 -20.42 -16.94
N ASP A 85 -5.18 -20.87 -15.89
CA ASP A 85 -5.79 -21.38 -14.67
C ASP A 85 -6.21 -20.29 -13.70
N SER A 86 -5.39 -19.23 -13.61
CA SER A 86 -5.63 -18.08 -12.72
C SER A 86 -5.16 -16.79 -13.37
N THR A 87 -5.98 -15.76 -13.31
CA THR A 87 -5.64 -14.40 -13.74
C THR A 87 -5.65 -13.49 -12.52
N ILE A 88 -4.55 -12.77 -12.28
CA ILE A 88 -4.40 -11.79 -11.20
C ILE A 88 -4.23 -10.42 -11.83
N ILE A 89 -5.12 -9.49 -11.54
CA ILE A 89 -4.96 -8.08 -11.95
C ILE A 89 -4.55 -7.29 -10.71
N ALA A 90 -3.26 -7.01 -10.57
CA ALA A 90 -2.69 -6.40 -9.39
C ALA A 90 -1.55 -5.40 -9.72
N PRO A 91 -1.74 -4.13 -9.41
CA PRO A 91 -2.98 -3.54 -8.93
C PRO A 91 -4.04 -3.45 -10.03
N CYS A 92 -5.32 -3.51 -9.64
CA CYS A 92 -6.44 -3.26 -10.53
C CYS A 92 -6.93 -1.82 -10.36
N SER A 93 -6.83 -1.02 -11.41
CA SER A 93 -7.33 0.36 -11.41
C SER A 93 -8.85 0.41 -11.47
N ILE A 94 -9.45 1.47 -10.94
CA ILE A 94 -10.90 1.69 -11.02
C ILE A 94 -11.40 1.74 -12.48
N ASN A 95 -10.59 2.27 -13.40
CA ASN A 95 -10.93 2.24 -14.81
C ASN A 95 -10.99 0.79 -15.36
N SER A 96 -10.03 -0.06 -14.97
CA SER A 96 -10.04 -1.47 -15.36
C SER A 96 -11.23 -2.21 -14.72
N LEU A 97 -11.49 -1.99 -13.43
CA LEU A 97 -12.65 -2.52 -12.71
C LEU A 97 -13.96 -2.18 -13.44
N ALA A 98 -14.14 -0.90 -13.78
CA ALA A 98 -15.34 -0.40 -14.47
C ALA A 98 -15.52 -1.05 -15.84
N LYS A 99 -14.45 -1.17 -16.63
CA LYS A 99 -14.49 -1.80 -17.95
C LYS A 99 -14.79 -3.30 -17.84
N ILE A 100 -14.20 -4.02 -16.91
CA ILE A 100 -14.47 -5.44 -16.68
C ILE A 100 -15.95 -5.65 -16.29
N SER A 101 -16.47 -4.84 -15.35
CA SER A 101 -17.87 -4.89 -14.92
C SER A 101 -18.84 -4.58 -16.09
N ALA A 102 -18.46 -3.68 -16.99
CA ALA A 102 -19.25 -3.35 -18.18
C ALA A 102 -19.07 -4.35 -19.35
N GLY A 103 -18.24 -5.38 -19.21
CA GLY A 103 -17.95 -6.36 -20.28
C GLY A 103 -17.10 -5.80 -21.44
N ILE A 104 -16.43 -4.67 -21.25
CA ILE A 104 -15.57 -4.04 -22.25
C ILE A 104 -14.24 -4.78 -22.33
N SER A 105 -13.83 -5.17 -23.55
CA SER A 105 -12.62 -5.97 -23.82
C SER A 105 -11.74 -5.31 -24.89
N ASP A 106 -11.43 -4.02 -24.71
CA ASP A 106 -10.68 -3.18 -25.66
C ASP A 106 -9.14 -3.24 -25.47
N SER A 107 -8.65 -4.11 -24.59
CA SER A 107 -7.23 -4.44 -24.39
C SER A 107 -7.07 -5.92 -24.04
N LEU A 108 -5.83 -6.43 -24.12
CA LEU A 108 -5.56 -7.82 -23.82
C LEU A 108 -5.84 -8.16 -22.34
N ILE A 109 -5.52 -7.25 -21.41
CA ILE A 109 -5.87 -7.40 -19.99
C ILE A 109 -7.37 -7.58 -19.79
N LEU A 110 -8.17 -6.72 -20.40
CA LEU A 110 -9.64 -6.76 -20.28
C LEU A 110 -10.22 -7.99 -20.98
N ARG A 111 -9.66 -8.36 -22.12
CA ARG A 111 -10.04 -9.61 -22.82
C ARG A 111 -9.74 -10.84 -21.97
N ALA A 112 -8.56 -10.91 -21.33
CA ALA A 112 -8.20 -12.02 -20.45
C ALA A 112 -9.10 -12.10 -19.22
N ALA A 113 -9.50 -10.96 -18.64
CA ALA A 113 -10.49 -10.92 -17.56
C ALA A 113 -11.86 -11.47 -18.00
N ALA A 114 -12.34 -11.05 -19.18
CA ALA A 114 -13.58 -11.56 -19.75
C ALA A 114 -13.50 -13.07 -20.04
N VAL A 115 -12.34 -13.56 -20.50
CA VAL A 115 -12.09 -15.00 -20.69
C VAL A 115 -12.15 -15.74 -19.36
N ALA A 116 -11.49 -15.23 -18.31
CA ALA A 116 -11.50 -15.85 -16.99
C ALA A 116 -12.94 -15.97 -16.45
N LEU A 117 -13.76 -14.92 -16.56
CA LEU A 117 -15.15 -14.94 -16.14
C LEU A 117 -15.99 -15.98 -16.93
N LYS A 118 -15.93 -15.95 -18.26
CA LYS A 118 -16.76 -16.85 -19.08
C LYS A 118 -16.35 -18.32 -19.00
N GLU A 119 -15.08 -18.62 -18.72
CA GLU A 119 -14.56 -19.97 -18.56
C GLU A 119 -14.60 -20.42 -17.09
N HIS A 120 -15.20 -19.64 -16.19
CA HIS A 120 -15.23 -19.89 -14.74
C HIS A 120 -13.85 -20.18 -14.14
N LYS A 121 -12.82 -19.50 -14.65
CA LYS A 121 -11.46 -19.55 -14.12
C LYS A 121 -11.27 -18.52 -13.01
N ARG A 122 -10.27 -18.73 -12.17
CA ARG A 122 -9.96 -17.78 -11.08
C ARG A 122 -9.58 -16.42 -11.64
N LEU A 123 -10.31 -15.39 -11.24
CA LEU A 123 -10.00 -13.99 -11.49
C LEU A 123 -9.85 -13.27 -10.17
N ILE A 124 -8.64 -12.82 -9.86
CA ILE A 124 -8.32 -12.05 -8.64
C ILE A 124 -8.12 -10.59 -9.05
N LEU A 125 -8.86 -9.70 -8.40
CA LEU A 125 -8.82 -8.26 -8.62
C LEU A 125 -8.24 -7.55 -7.40
N GLY A 126 -6.96 -7.21 -7.45
CA GLY A 126 -6.28 -6.39 -6.44
C GLY A 126 -6.66 -4.91 -6.60
N VAL A 127 -7.94 -4.57 -6.40
CA VAL A 127 -8.47 -3.22 -6.64
C VAL A 127 -7.79 -2.22 -5.71
N ARG A 128 -7.17 -1.18 -6.29
CA ARG A 128 -6.49 -0.15 -5.52
C ARG A 128 -7.12 1.22 -5.74
N GLU A 129 -7.81 1.70 -4.73
CA GLU A 129 -8.42 3.04 -4.64
C GLU A 129 -8.71 3.39 -3.18
N MET A 130 -8.71 4.68 -2.85
CA MET A 130 -9.09 5.19 -1.53
C MET A 130 -9.53 6.66 -1.64
N PRO A 131 -10.77 7.01 -1.22
CA PRO A 131 -11.88 6.13 -0.82
C PRO A 131 -12.54 5.42 -2.01
N PHE A 132 -13.31 4.37 -1.76
CA PHE A 132 -14.16 3.77 -2.79
C PHE A 132 -15.44 4.60 -2.98
N SER A 133 -15.82 4.84 -4.23
CA SER A 133 -17.12 5.44 -4.56
C SER A 133 -18.24 4.40 -4.52
N ALA A 134 -19.49 4.84 -4.41
CA ALA A 134 -20.65 3.97 -4.51
C ALA A 134 -20.68 3.20 -5.85
N ILE A 135 -20.19 3.81 -6.94
CA ILE A 135 -20.09 3.17 -8.25
C ILE A 135 -19.09 2.01 -8.21
N SER A 136 -17.88 2.24 -7.70
CA SER A 136 -16.85 1.18 -7.63
C SER A 136 -17.24 0.05 -6.67
N LEU A 137 -17.90 0.36 -5.54
CA LEU A 137 -18.44 -0.65 -4.63
C LEU A 137 -19.49 -1.53 -5.30
N ARG A 138 -20.41 -0.95 -6.08
CA ARG A 138 -21.40 -1.70 -6.87
C ARG A 138 -20.71 -2.61 -7.89
N GLN A 139 -19.74 -2.09 -8.63
CA GLN A 139 -19.00 -2.87 -9.63
C GLN A 139 -18.22 -4.04 -9.00
N MET A 140 -17.58 -3.84 -7.85
CA MET A 140 -16.93 -4.92 -7.09
C MET A 140 -17.93 -5.97 -6.64
N HIS A 141 -19.11 -5.56 -6.17
CA HIS A 141 -20.19 -6.48 -5.77
C HIS A 141 -20.68 -7.31 -6.97
N GLU A 142 -20.98 -6.69 -8.10
CA GLU A 142 -21.43 -7.36 -9.33
C GLU A 142 -20.40 -8.39 -9.83
N LEU A 143 -19.11 -8.02 -9.87
CA LEU A 143 -18.05 -8.93 -10.28
C LEU A 143 -17.83 -10.07 -9.28
N SER A 144 -18.01 -9.82 -7.99
CA SER A 144 -17.95 -10.86 -6.97
C SER A 144 -19.07 -11.90 -7.12
N LEU A 145 -20.29 -11.48 -7.49
CA LEU A 145 -21.41 -12.39 -7.81
C LEU A 145 -21.11 -13.26 -9.04
N LEU A 146 -20.29 -12.76 -9.98
CA LEU A 146 -19.83 -13.51 -11.15
C LEU A 146 -18.63 -14.43 -10.87
N GLY A 147 -18.18 -14.50 -9.60
CA GLY A 147 -17.08 -15.38 -9.15
C GLY A 147 -15.69 -14.75 -9.19
N ALA A 148 -15.56 -13.45 -9.52
CA ALA A 148 -14.29 -12.76 -9.34
C ALA A 148 -13.99 -12.54 -7.84
N VAL A 149 -12.75 -12.72 -7.45
CA VAL A 149 -12.30 -12.46 -6.07
C VAL A 149 -11.79 -11.03 -5.99
N VAL A 150 -12.50 -10.17 -5.27
CA VAL A 150 -12.07 -8.79 -5.01
C VAL A 150 -11.16 -8.80 -3.78
N ALA A 151 -9.86 -8.60 -4.00
CA ALA A 151 -8.82 -8.71 -2.98
C ALA A 151 -7.90 -7.48 -2.97
N PRO A 152 -8.39 -6.33 -2.50
CA PRO A 152 -7.61 -5.10 -2.45
C PRO A 152 -6.39 -5.24 -1.54
N PRO A 153 -5.26 -4.53 -1.81
CA PRO A 153 -4.08 -4.53 -0.96
C PRO A 153 -4.34 -3.71 0.31
N ILE A 154 -4.96 -4.33 1.31
CA ILE A 154 -5.31 -3.71 2.60
C ILE A 154 -4.29 -4.11 3.67
N LEU A 155 -3.87 -3.14 4.48
CA LEU A 155 -3.01 -3.36 5.63
C LEU A 155 -3.80 -4.04 6.77
N GLY A 156 -3.21 -5.04 7.38
CA GLY A 156 -3.70 -5.64 8.62
C GLY A 156 -2.72 -5.42 9.77
N GLY A 157 -3.20 -5.33 11.01
CA GLY A 157 -2.35 -5.13 12.18
C GLY A 157 -1.35 -6.27 12.43
N TYR A 158 -1.53 -7.41 11.78
CA TYR A 158 -0.63 -8.58 11.81
C TYR A 158 0.22 -8.70 10.54
N SER A 159 0.17 -7.72 9.64
CA SER A 159 0.81 -7.79 8.32
C SER A 159 2.34 -7.75 8.38
N GLY A 160 2.90 -7.24 9.48
CA GLY A 160 4.34 -7.08 9.66
C GLY A 160 4.72 -5.69 10.14
N GLU A 161 6.00 -5.51 10.44
CA GLU A 161 6.55 -4.28 11.02
C GLU A 161 7.12 -3.32 9.97
N ASN A 162 7.32 -3.80 8.74
CA ASN A 162 7.89 -3.03 7.65
C ASN A 162 7.16 -3.30 6.33
N LEU A 163 7.44 -2.47 5.33
CA LEU A 163 6.76 -2.51 4.03
C LEU A 163 6.98 -3.84 3.30
N ASP A 164 8.16 -4.42 3.35
CA ASP A 164 8.46 -5.71 2.68
C ASP A 164 7.60 -6.85 3.23
N GLN A 165 7.45 -6.93 4.56
CA GLN A 165 6.59 -7.93 5.21
C GLN A 165 5.11 -7.73 4.84
N ILE A 166 4.66 -6.48 4.76
CA ILE A 166 3.30 -6.13 4.34
C ILE A 166 3.07 -6.53 2.88
N GLU A 167 4.00 -6.21 1.98
CA GLU A 167 3.95 -6.62 0.58
C GLU A 167 3.88 -8.14 0.44
N ARG A 168 4.73 -8.87 1.16
CA ARG A 168 4.75 -10.34 1.17
C ARG A 168 3.44 -10.95 1.64
N LEU A 169 2.81 -10.38 2.69
CA LEU A 169 1.49 -10.84 3.13
C LEU A 169 0.43 -10.63 2.03
N ILE A 170 0.36 -9.44 1.45
CA ILE A 170 -0.61 -9.12 0.40
C ILE A 170 -0.42 -10.04 -0.81
N ILE A 171 0.81 -10.18 -1.30
CA ILE A 171 1.16 -11.06 -2.41
C ILE A 171 0.86 -12.51 -2.07
N GLY A 172 1.23 -12.97 -0.88
CA GLY A 172 0.96 -14.32 -0.42
C GLY A 172 -0.54 -14.62 -0.35
N LYS A 173 -1.37 -13.67 0.07
CA LYS A 173 -2.82 -13.83 0.02
C LYS A 173 -3.34 -13.96 -1.41
N TRP A 174 -2.79 -13.24 -2.38
CA TRP A 174 -3.16 -13.42 -3.78
C TRP A 174 -2.72 -14.80 -4.31
N LEU A 175 -1.54 -15.28 -3.92
CA LEU A 175 -1.07 -16.63 -4.28
C LEU A 175 -1.93 -17.72 -3.63
N ASP A 176 -2.33 -17.56 -2.37
CA ASP A 176 -3.27 -18.47 -1.70
C ASP A 176 -4.60 -18.55 -2.47
N LEU A 177 -5.14 -17.41 -2.91
CA LEU A 177 -6.37 -17.35 -3.70
C LEU A 177 -6.23 -18.07 -5.06
N CYS A 178 -5.02 -18.13 -5.61
CA CYS A 178 -4.72 -18.93 -6.80
C CYS A 178 -4.55 -20.42 -6.50
N GLY A 179 -4.47 -20.81 -5.23
CA GLY A 179 -4.15 -22.18 -4.82
C GLY A 179 -2.67 -22.53 -4.98
N ILE A 180 -1.78 -21.55 -4.99
CA ILE A 180 -0.34 -21.69 -5.10
C ILE A 180 0.25 -21.90 -3.70
N LYS A 181 0.98 -23.01 -3.49
CA LYS A 181 1.70 -23.24 -2.24
C LYS A 181 2.95 -22.36 -2.16
N HIS A 182 3.14 -21.69 -1.05
CA HIS A 182 4.30 -20.82 -0.78
C HIS A 182 4.50 -20.60 0.72
N GLU A 183 5.68 -20.07 1.10
CA GLU A 183 6.07 -19.74 2.48
C GLU A 183 6.56 -18.28 2.60
N ILE A 184 5.97 -17.36 1.81
CA ILE A 184 6.46 -15.98 1.72
C ILE A 184 6.01 -15.08 2.88
N TYR A 185 5.07 -15.53 3.71
CA TYR A 185 4.64 -14.84 4.93
C TYR A 185 4.28 -15.84 6.04
N SER A 186 4.36 -15.41 7.29
CA SER A 186 3.97 -16.22 8.44
C SER A 186 2.46 -16.35 8.54
N ARG A 187 1.96 -17.59 8.51
CA ARG A 187 0.53 -17.87 8.60
C ARG A 187 0.04 -17.75 10.05
N TRP A 188 -1.13 -17.19 10.22
CA TRP A 188 -1.77 -17.12 11.53
C TRP A 188 -2.04 -18.54 12.07
N GLN A 189 -1.44 -18.87 13.24
CA GLN A 189 -1.55 -20.19 13.88
C GLN A 189 -2.58 -20.20 15.02
N GLY A 190 -3.28 -19.08 15.26
CA GLY A 190 -4.11 -18.92 16.46
C GLY A 190 -3.21 -18.75 17.69
N LYS A 191 -2.93 -17.54 18.12
CA LYS A 191 -2.31 -17.32 19.43
C LYS A 191 -3.40 -17.26 20.50
N ASN A 192 -3.14 -17.86 21.66
CA ASN A 192 -3.95 -17.63 22.86
C ASN A 192 -3.95 -16.12 23.15
N LEU A 193 -5.12 -15.54 23.38
CA LEU A 193 -5.22 -14.10 23.71
C LEU A 193 -4.32 -13.73 24.90
N ASP A 194 -4.15 -14.65 25.85
CA ASP A 194 -3.29 -14.49 27.01
C ASP A 194 -1.81 -14.36 26.66
N GLU A 195 -1.31 -15.05 25.62
CA GLU A 195 0.06 -14.91 25.13
C GLU A 195 0.28 -13.55 24.44
N ILE A 196 -0.70 -13.07 23.67
CA ILE A 196 -0.63 -11.76 23.01
C ILE A 196 -0.61 -10.63 24.05
N TYR A 197 -1.38 -10.76 25.12
CA TYR A 197 -1.40 -9.78 26.20
C TYR A 197 -0.11 -9.81 27.01
N THR A 198 0.45 -10.99 27.29
CA THR A 198 1.71 -11.13 28.07
C THR A 198 2.90 -10.58 27.30
N ASP A 199 3.03 -10.87 26.00
CA ASP A 199 4.10 -10.35 25.15
C ASP A 199 4.03 -8.80 25.08
N ARG A 200 2.83 -8.23 24.84
CA ARG A 200 2.66 -6.76 24.77
C ARG A 200 2.88 -6.05 26.11
N ILE A 201 2.44 -6.66 27.23
CA ILE A 201 2.67 -6.10 28.57
C ILE A 201 4.16 -6.22 28.93
N GLY A 202 4.83 -7.30 28.54
CA GLY A 202 6.27 -7.49 28.70
C GLY A 202 7.08 -6.43 27.93
N GLU A 203 6.77 -6.18 26.67
CA GLU A 203 7.40 -5.13 25.84
C GLU A 203 7.12 -3.72 26.37
N PHE A 204 5.91 -3.43 26.83
CA PHE A 204 5.55 -2.14 27.44
C PHE A 204 6.24 -1.92 28.79
N SER A 205 6.48 -3.00 29.54
CA SER A 205 7.20 -2.97 30.82
C SER A 205 8.70 -2.77 30.60
N MET A 206 9.31 -3.42 29.60
CA MET A 206 10.71 -3.21 29.22
C MET A 206 10.93 -1.80 28.68
N GLN A 207 10.07 -1.26 27.83
CA GLN A 207 10.18 0.11 27.34
C GLN A 207 10.00 1.17 28.45
N LYS A 208 9.25 0.87 29.52
CA LYS A 208 9.17 1.73 30.71
C LYS A 208 10.42 1.65 31.57
N GLN A 209 11.03 0.48 31.71
CA GLN A 209 12.29 0.33 32.46
C GLN A 209 13.47 0.99 31.73
N ASP A 210 13.56 0.87 30.39
CA ASP A 210 14.56 1.56 29.59
C ASP A 210 14.39 3.11 29.60
N LYS A 211 13.15 3.59 29.68
CA LYS A 211 12.88 5.04 29.86
C LYS A 211 13.13 5.55 31.28
N GLN A 212 13.06 4.69 32.28
CA GLN A 212 13.45 5.06 33.67
C GLN A 212 14.95 4.98 33.90
N SER A 213 15.69 4.11 33.18
CA SER A 213 17.17 4.05 33.26
C SER A 213 17.87 5.16 32.45
N ASN A 214 17.20 5.71 31.43
CA ASN A 214 17.63 6.96 30.79
C ASN A 214 17.13 8.13 31.64
N ASN A 215 17.95 8.56 32.61
CA ASN A 215 17.83 9.80 33.35
C ASN A 215 17.38 10.94 32.43
N PHE A 216 16.09 11.11 32.29
CA PHE A 216 15.53 12.31 31.68
C PHE A 216 15.73 13.39 32.73
N ASN A 217 16.80 14.14 32.54
CA ASN A 217 17.33 15.22 33.36
C ASN A 217 16.21 16.01 34.06
N THR A 218 15.90 15.68 35.28
CA THR A 218 15.12 16.52 36.22
C THR A 218 15.72 17.94 36.27
N GLN A 219 17.03 18.10 36.02
CA GLN A 219 17.72 19.39 35.88
C GLN A 219 17.22 20.23 34.69
N ASN A 220 16.73 19.64 33.59
CA ASN A 220 16.18 20.41 32.46
C ASN A 220 14.75 20.93 32.71
N LEU A 221 13.98 20.25 33.53
CA LEU A 221 12.64 20.73 33.94
C LEU A 221 12.76 21.84 34.96
N GLU A 222 13.65 21.71 35.98
CA GLU A 222 13.93 22.77 36.94
C GLU A 222 14.55 24.01 36.28
N ASN A 223 15.47 23.84 35.33
CA ASN A 223 16.04 24.96 34.58
C ASN A 223 15.02 25.67 33.67
N ASN A 224 14.04 24.95 33.11
CA ASN A 224 12.98 25.55 32.35
C ASN A 224 11.93 26.28 33.22
N GLU A 225 11.60 25.77 34.41
CA GLU A 225 10.76 26.46 35.38
C GLU A 225 11.44 27.74 35.92
N ILE A 226 12.74 27.68 36.18
CA ILE A 226 13.52 28.87 36.60
C ILE A 226 13.58 29.92 35.49
N LYS A 227 13.74 29.51 34.22
CA LYS A 227 13.67 30.41 33.06
C LYS A 227 12.30 31.04 32.88
N LEU A 228 11.22 30.30 33.05
CA LEU A 228 9.85 30.81 32.96
C LEU A 228 9.51 31.77 34.09
N LYS A 229 9.95 31.48 35.32
CA LYS A 229 9.80 32.41 36.48
C LYS A 229 10.59 33.69 36.29
N LYS A 230 11.81 33.65 35.73
CA LYS A 230 12.60 34.87 35.40
C LYS A 230 11.96 35.68 34.25
N CYS A 231 11.34 35.03 33.29
CA CYS A 231 10.66 35.71 32.18
C CYS A 231 9.38 36.43 32.65
N SER A 232 8.60 35.80 33.54
CA SER A 232 7.38 36.39 34.10
C SER A 232 7.69 37.59 35.02
N THR A 233 8.75 37.54 35.81
CA THR A 233 9.20 38.69 36.68
C THR A 233 9.75 39.84 35.86
N ASN A 234 10.39 39.58 34.72
CA ASN A 234 10.86 40.66 33.82
C ASN A 234 9.71 41.32 33.03
N LEU A 235 8.68 40.56 32.69
CA LEU A 235 7.49 41.08 32.03
C LEU A 235 6.65 41.98 33.00
N SER A 236 6.53 41.58 34.27
CA SER A 236 5.82 42.39 35.26
C SER A 236 6.57 43.70 35.59
N LYS A 237 7.92 43.69 35.68
CA LYS A 237 8.73 44.90 35.84
C LYS A 237 8.61 45.88 34.67
N LYS A 238 8.68 45.36 33.42
CA LYS A 238 8.47 46.17 32.21
C LYS A 238 7.06 46.77 32.12
N ALA A 239 6.04 46.04 32.58
CA ALA A 239 4.66 46.53 32.62
C ALA A 239 4.50 47.66 33.66
N GLN A 240 5.13 47.53 34.84
CA GLN A 240 5.14 48.57 35.86
C GLN A 240 5.88 49.84 35.42
N GLU A 241 7.05 49.70 34.77
CA GLU A 241 7.79 50.86 34.22
C GLU A 241 7.01 51.59 33.12
N LYS A 242 6.26 50.86 32.30
CA LYS A 242 5.40 51.46 31.26
C LYS A 242 4.19 52.19 31.86
N ALA A 243 3.59 51.65 32.91
CA ALA A 243 2.50 52.30 33.65
C ALA A 243 2.95 53.58 34.33
N THR A 244 4.14 53.61 34.94
CA THR A 244 4.73 54.80 35.60
C THR A 244 5.08 55.89 34.58
N LYS A 245 5.56 55.55 33.39
CA LYS A 245 5.84 56.52 32.31
C LYS A 245 4.57 57.14 31.76
N ASN A 246 3.52 56.35 31.62
CA ASN A 246 2.22 56.87 31.13
C ASN A 246 1.50 57.78 32.12
N SER A 247 1.63 57.53 33.43
CA SER A 247 1.09 58.41 34.46
C SER A 247 1.84 59.74 34.53
N THR A 248 3.15 59.76 34.27
CA THR A 248 3.98 60.97 34.24
C THR A 248 3.68 61.84 33.00
N ILE A 249 3.31 61.24 31.89
CA ILE A 249 2.89 61.93 30.65
C ILE A 249 1.49 62.55 30.84
N ALA A 250 0.54 61.81 31.44
CA ALA A 250 -0.80 62.31 31.72
C ALA A 250 -0.79 63.51 32.68
N SER A 251 0.05 63.54 33.71
CA SER A 251 0.17 64.66 34.64
C SER A 251 0.81 65.92 34.04
N LYS A 252 1.49 65.83 32.89
CA LYS A 252 2.04 66.97 32.15
C LYS A 252 1.06 67.61 31.15
N ILE A 253 0.03 66.86 30.76
CA ILE A 253 -1.00 67.36 29.79
C ILE A 253 -2.10 68.15 30.53
N THR A 254 -2.29 67.93 31.83
CA THR A 254 -3.33 68.59 32.62
C THR A 254 -2.89 69.96 33.25
N LYS A 255 -1.66 70.41 32.95
CA LYS A 255 -1.08 71.66 33.41
C LYS A 255 -0.75 72.66 32.27
N LYS A 256 -1.52 72.66 31.22
CA LYS A 256 -1.49 73.70 30.20
C LYS A 256 -2.87 74.23 29.97
#